data_8b167c4b4bfe2ad7a73d149fe4e70972
#
_entry.id   8b167c4b4bfe2ad7a73d149fe4e70972
#
_cell.length_a   1.000
_cell.length_b   1.000
_cell.length_c   1.000
_cell.angle_alpha   90.00
_cell.angle_beta   90.00
_cell.angle_gamma   90.00
#
_symmetry.space_group_name_H-M   'P 1'
#
loop_
_entity.id
_entity.type
_entity.pdbx_description
1 polymer ?
#
loop_
_entity_poly.entity_id
_entity_poly.type
_entity_poly.pdbx_seq_one_letter_code
_entity_poly.pdbx_strand_id
1 'polypeptide(L)'
;HPLSKEDIAGLRDVMSYIADHYTFDIPLDRLASIACMSTSKLKTCFKRHTGCTVTEYIQGRRMSQAEHLLIDTDFTMGQIAQMIGYSTSSRFAELFKKNTGILPIEYRKIARKDC
;
A
#
# COMPACT_ATOMS: atom_id res chain seq x y z
N HIS A 1 8.01 -22.09 12.82
CA HIS A 1 9.20 -21.53 13.46
C HIS A 1 9.02 -20.07 13.80
N PRO A 2 9.46 -19.63 14.97
CA PRO A 2 9.47 -18.20 15.26
C PRO A 2 10.44 -17.47 14.33
N LEU A 3 10.14 -16.22 14.03
CA LEU A 3 11.02 -15.40 13.21
C LEU A 3 12.28 -15.05 13.99
N SER A 4 13.45 -15.13 13.34
CA SER A 4 14.70 -14.75 13.97
C SER A 4 14.81 -13.22 14.07
N LYS A 5 15.76 -12.74 14.85
CA LYS A 5 16.04 -11.30 14.95
C LYS A 5 16.45 -10.73 13.59
N GLU A 6 17.25 -11.48 12.83
CA GLU A 6 17.65 -11.07 11.49
C GLU A 6 16.46 -11.00 10.55
N ASP A 7 15.53 -11.96 10.65
CA ASP A 7 14.32 -11.95 9.83
C ASP A 7 13.46 -10.72 10.13
N ILE A 8 13.27 -10.41 11.41
CA ILE A 8 12.50 -9.25 11.83
C ILE A 8 13.17 -7.96 11.34
N ALA A 9 14.49 -7.86 11.47
CA ALA A 9 15.23 -6.70 10.98
C ALA A 9 15.09 -6.54 9.46
N GLY A 10 15.19 -7.65 8.73
CA GLY A 10 14.98 -7.65 7.27
C GLY A 10 13.60 -7.18 6.88
N LEU A 11 12.58 -7.64 7.59
CA LEU A 11 11.19 -7.22 7.34
C LEU A 11 11.00 -5.72 7.65
N ARG A 12 11.64 -5.21 8.70
CA ARG A 12 11.60 -3.77 9.00
C ARG A 12 12.18 -2.96 7.85
N ASP A 13 13.30 -3.41 7.30
CA ASP A 13 13.94 -2.75 6.17
C ASP A 13 13.03 -2.75 4.95
N VAL A 14 12.34 -3.87 4.70
CA VAL A 14 11.35 -3.98 3.62
C VAL A 14 10.20 -2.99 3.84
N MET A 15 9.66 -2.93 5.04
CA MET A 15 8.54 -2.04 5.37
C MET A 15 8.95 -0.58 5.24
N SER A 16 10.18 -0.24 5.66
CA SER A 16 10.72 1.11 5.50
C SER A 16 10.89 1.48 4.04
N TYR A 17 11.40 0.56 3.22
CA TYR A 17 11.53 0.78 1.79
C TYR A 17 10.16 1.01 1.15
N ILE A 18 9.17 0.20 1.50
CA ILE A 18 7.79 0.38 1.00
C ILE A 18 7.24 1.74 1.38
N ALA A 19 7.47 2.19 2.61
CA ALA A 19 6.99 3.49 3.07
C ALA A 19 7.52 4.64 2.20
N ASP A 20 8.75 4.50 1.71
CA ASP A 20 9.39 5.53 0.88
C ASP A 20 9.10 5.38 -0.61
N HIS A 21 8.64 4.21 -1.06
CA HIS A 21 8.53 3.89 -2.49
C HIS A 21 7.18 3.33 -2.93
N TYR A 22 6.16 3.33 -2.06
CA TYR A 22 4.88 2.66 -2.37
C TYR A 22 4.15 3.23 -3.58
N THR A 23 4.48 4.45 -4.00
CA THR A 23 3.88 5.07 -5.20
C THR A 23 4.52 4.59 -6.50
N PHE A 24 5.59 3.82 -6.41
CA PHE A 24 6.28 3.24 -7.57
C PHE A 24 6.04 1.74 -7.62
N ASP A 25 6.34 1.15 -8.77
CA ASP A 25 6.37 -0.31 -8.88
C ASP A 25 7.54 -0.84 -8.07
N ILE A 26 7.26 -1.80 -7.19
CA ILE A 26 8.30 -2.41 -6.37
C ILE A 26 8.35 -3.90 -6.71
N PRO A 27 9.39 -4.34 -7.43
CA PRO A 27 9.54 -5.77 -7.72
C PRO A 27 9.78 -6.56 -6.42
N LEU A 28 9.16 -7.72 -6.33
CA LEU A 28 9.31 -8.58 -5.15
C LEU A 28 10.78 -8.96 -4.93
N ASP A 29 11.53 -9.19 -6.01
CA ASP A 29 12.96 -9.50 -5.97
C ASP A 29 13.75 -8.44 -5.21
N ARG A 30 13.41 -7.17 -5.42
CA ARG A 30 14.09 -6.08 -4.74
C ARG A 30 13.86 -6.15 -3.24
N LEU A 31 12.63 -6.39 -2.84
CA LEU A 31 12.30 -6.51 -1.42
C LEU A 31 12.98 -7.71 -0.78
N ALA A 32 13.03 -8.82 -1.50
CA ALA A 32 13.72 -10.02 -1.03
C ALA A 32 15.21 -9.74 -0.82
N SER A 33 15.84 -9.03 -1.75
CA SER A 33 17.24 -8.63 -1.62
C SER A 33 17.47 -7.74 -0.39
N ILE A 34 16.59 -6.79 -0.15
CA ILE A 34 16.66 -5.90 1.01
C ILE A 34 16.61 -6.70 2.31
N ALA A 35 15.75 -7.70 2.37
CA ALA A 35 15.60 -8.56 3.56
C ALA A 35 16.64 -9.66 3.65
N CYS A 36 17.49 -9.82 2.64
CA CYS A 36 18.45 -10.94 2.54
C CYS A 36 17.72 -12.29 2.59
N MET A 37 16.61 -12.38 1.89
CA MET A 37 15.78 -13.59 1.83
C MET A 37 15.49 -13.98 0.39
N SER A 38 15.10 -15.25 0.19
CA SER A 38 14.47 -15.65 -1.07
C SER A 38 13.08 -15.01 -1.14
N THR A 39 12.51 -14.93 -2.35
CA THR A 39 11.16 -14.39 -2.52
C THR A 39 10.14 -15.24 -1.78
N SER A 40 10.30 -16.56 -1.78
CA SER A 40 9.41 -17.48 -1.06
C SER A 40 9.45 -17.24 0.44
N LYS A 41 10.65 -17.10 0.99
CA LYS A 41 10.83 -16.84 2.43
C LYS A 41 10.25 -15.47 2.81
N LEU A 42 10.48 -14.46 1.96
CA LEU A 42 9.93 -13.14 2.22
C LEU A 42 8.41 -13.17 2.31
N LYS A 43 7.75 -13.81 1.34
CA LYS A 43 6.28 -13.92 1.34
C LYS A 43 5.76 -14.54 2.63
N THR A 44 6.35 -15.66 3.04
CA THR A 44 5.95 -16.37 4.23
C THR A 44 6.17 -15.56 5.50
N CYS A 45 7.38 -15.02 5.65
CA CYS A 45 7.75 -14.24 6.83
C CYS A 45 6.96 -12.94 6.92
N PHE A 46 6.76 -12.27 5.78
CA PHE A 46 6.03 -11.01 5.75
C PHE A 46 4.59 -11.21 6.23
N LYS A 47 3.92 -12.23 5.71
CA LYS A 47 2.53 -12.52 6.10
C LYS A 47 2.44 -12.91 7.58
N ARG A 48 3.40 -13.68 8.08
CA ARG A 48 3.44 -14.04 9.51
C ARG A 48 3.62 -12.83 10.40
N HIS A 49 4.46 -11.89 9.99
CA HIS A 49 4.79 -10.72 10.80
C HIS A 49 3.71 -9.63 10.73
N THR A 50 3.16 -9.37 9.54
CA THR A 50 2.22 -8.26 9.32
C THR A 50 0.75 -8.68 9.25
N GLY A 51 0.48 -9.97 9.01
CA GLY A 51 -0.88 -10.46 8.83
C GLY A 51 -1.42 -10.33 7.42
N CYS A 52 -0.67 -9.73 6.50
CA CYS A 52 -1.12 -9.54 5.12
C CYS A 52 0.03 -9.81 4.14
N THR A 53 -0.32 -9.98 2.87
CA THR A 53 0.69 -10.17 1.83
C THR A 53 1.41 -8.85 1.55
N VAL A 54 2.56 -8.93 0.87
CA VAL A 54 3.29 -7.74 0.42
C VAL A 54 2.41 -6.86 -0.45
N THR A 55 1.70 -7.46 -1.41
CA THR A 55 0.80 -6.72 -2.31
C THR A 55 -0.30 -5.99 -1.53
N GLU A 56 -0.94 -6.69 -0.60
CA GLU A 56 -1.97 -6.09 0.25
C GLU A 56 -1.41 -4.94 1.09
N TYR A 57 -0.21 -5.10 1.59
CA TYR A 57 0.44 -4.07 2.40
C TYR A 57 0.71 -2.80 1.58
N ILE A 58 1.25 -2.96 0.36
CA ILE A 58 1.49 -1.83 -0.54
C ILE A 58 0.17 -1.15 -0.91
N GLN A 59 -0.86 -1.93 -1.25
CA GLN A 59 -2.17 -1.38 -1.56
C GLN A 59 -2.75 -0.60 -0.37
N GLY A 60 -2.58 -1.14 0.83
CA GLY A 60 -3.05 -0.47 2.04
C GLY A 60 -2.39 0.90 2.24
N ARG A 61 -1.08 1.00 1.98
CA ARG A 61 -0.35 2.27 2.05
C ARG A 61 -0.88 3.26 1.02
N ARG A 62 -1.12 2.79 -0.20
CA ARG A 62 -1.67 3.63 -1.28
C ARG A 62 -3.07 4.13 -0.94
N MET A 63 -3.92 3.25 -0.42
CA MET A 63 -5.29 3.62 -0.06
C MET A 63 -5.33 4.60 1.11
N SER A 64 -4.46 4.43 2.09
CA SER A 64 -4.34 5.35 3.21
C SER A 64 -3.98 6.76 2.73
N GLN A 65 -3.01 6.86 1.82
CA GLN A 65 -2.64 8.14 1.24
C GLN A 65 -3.78 8.74 0.41
N ALA A 66 -4.52 7.89 -0.33
CA ALA A 66 -5.67 8.34 -1.10
C ALA A 66 -6.73 8.98 -0.20
N GLU A 67 -7.00 8.39 0.96
CA GLU A 67 -7.95 8.95 1.91
C GLU A 67 -7.57 10.36 2.34
N HIS A 68 -6.29 10.58 2.66
CA HIS A 68 -5.78 11.92 2.99
C HIS A 68 -5.97 12.90 1.84
N LEU A 69 -5.62 12.49 0.62
CA LEU A 69 -5.75 13.35 -0.55
C LEU A 69 -7.22 13.68 -0.87
N LEU A 70 -8.11 12.72 -0.67
CA LEU A 70 -9.54 12.93 -0.89
C LEU A 70 -10.12 13.98 0.07
N ILE A 71 -9.68 13.96 1.32
CA ILE A 71 -10.18 14.87 2.35
C ILE A 71 -9.51 16.23 2.26
N ASP A 72 -8.19 16.26 2.10
CA ASP A 72 -7.38 17.45 2.29
C ASP A 72 -7.13 18.26 1.01
N THR A 73 -7.47 17.72 -0.16
CA THR A 73 -7.20 18.38 -1.45
C THR A 73 -8.42 18.35 -2.36
N ASP A 74 -8.37 19.19 -3.41
CA ASP A 74 -9.36 19.19 -4.48
C ASP A 74 -8.85 18.44 -5.73
N PHE A 75 -7.80 17.65 -5.59
CA PHE A 75 -7.26 16.90 -6.72
C PHE A 75 -8.35 15.99 -7.32
N THR A 76 -8.30 15.84 -8.65
CA THR A 76 -9.21 14.96 -9.37
C THR A 76 -8.91 13.50 -9.06
N MET A 77 -9.83 12.62 -9.35
CA MET A 77 -9.61 11.18 -9.18
C MET A 77 -8.42 10.70 -9.99
N GLY A 78 -8.24 11.21 -11.21
CA GLY A 78 -7.08 10.87 -12.03
C GLY A 78 -5.76 11.35 -11.44
N GLN A 79 -5.75 12.55 -10.88
CA GLN A 79 -4.55 13.08 -10.22
C GLN A 79 -4.18 12.25 -9.00
N ILE A 80 -5.15 11.92 -8.16
CA ILE A 80 -4.92 11.09 -6.98
C ILE A 80 -4.39 9.71 -7.39
N ALA A 81 -5.02 9.10 -8.40
CA ALA A 81 -4.59 7.79 -8.91
C ALA A 81 -3.10 7.80 -9.28
N GLN A 82 -2.68 8.80 -10.04
CA GLN A 82 -1.27 8.94 -10.43
C GLN A 82 -0.36 9.16 -9.23
N MET A 83 -0.76 9.98 -8.30
CA MET A 83 0.04 10.31 -7.13
C MET A 83 0.30 9.10 -6.23
N ILE A 84 -0.62 8.15 -6.19
CA ILE A 84 -0.47 6.96 -5.36
C ILE A 84 0.02 5.72 -6.14
N GLY A 85 0.30 5.88 -7.43
CA GLY A 85 0.97 4.85 -8.20
C GLY A 85 0.12 4.04 -9.16
N TYR A 86 -1.10 4.49 -9.47
CA TYR A 86 -1.96 3.83 -10.47
C TYR A 86 -2.00 4.62 -11.76
N SER A 87 -2.06 3.91 -12.89
CA SER A 87 -2.05 4.55 -14.20
C SER A 87 -3.42 5.11 -14.60
N THR A 88 -4.50 4.60 -14.01
CA THR A 88 -5.86 5.04 -14.35
C THR A 88 -6.70 5.28 -13.11
N SER A 89 -7.65 6.22 -13.23
CA SER A 89 -8.62 6.46 -12.16
C SER A 89 -9.57 5.27 -11.97
N SER A 90 -9.83 4.52 -13.04
CA SER A 90 -10.69 3.33 -12.97
C SER A 90 -10.10 2.25 -12.08
N ARG A 91 -8.80 1.99 -12.22
CA ARG A 91 -8.12 0.99 -11.38
C ARG A 91 -8.07 1.45 -9.93
N PHE A 92 -7.78 2.73 -9.71
CA PHE A 92 -7.81 3.31 -8.37
C PHE A 92 -9.21 3.15 -7.74
N ALA A 93 -10.25 3.55 -8.45
CA ALA A 93 -11.63 3.49 -7.94
C ALA A 93 -12.03 2.05 -7.59
N GLU A 94 -11.68 1.09 -8.44
CA GLU A 94 -11.95 -0.33 -8.22
C GLU A 94 -11.31 -0.83 -6.93
N LEU A 95 -10.03 -0.54 -6.74
CA LEU A 95 -9.29 -0.98 -5.55
C LEU A 95 -9.74 -0.24 -4.29
N PHE A 96 -10.04 1.05 -4.41
CA PHE A 96 -10.54 1.84 -3.28
C PHE A 96 -11.89 1.28 -2.79
N LYS A 97 -12.81 1.00 -3.72
CA LYS A 97 -14.10 0.41 -3.36
C LYS A 97 -13.93 -0.97 -2.73
N LYS A 98 -13.01 -1.79 -3.26
CA LYS A 98 -12.71 -3.11 -2.69
C LYS A 98 -12.23 -3.00 -1.25
N ASN A 99 -11.39 -2.00 -0.95
CA ASN A 99 -10.78 -1.86 0.37
C ASN A 99 -11.68 -1.11 1.37
N THR A 100 -12.52 -0.20 0.92
CA THR A 100 -13.32 0.67 1.81
C THR A 100 -14.82 0.42 1.73
N GLY A 101 -15.28 -0.24 0.68
CA GLY A 101 -16.71 -0.49 0.45
C GLY A 101 -17.42 0.58 -0.35
N ILE A 102 -16.80 1.74 -0.59
CA ILE A 102 -17.41 2.83 -1.35
C ILE A 102 -16.42 3.40 -2.37
N LEU A 103 -16.97 4.12 -3.36
CA LEU A 103 -16.13 4.77 -4.38
C LEU A 103 -15.41 5.98 -3.78
N PRO A 104 -14.23 6.35 -4.32
CA PRO A 104 -13.48 7.50 -3.81
C PRO A 104 -14.27 8.80 -3.84
N ILE A 105 -15.04 9.04 -4.90
CA ILE A 105 -15.84 10.27 -5.01
C ILE A 105 -16.92 10.34 -3.93
N GLU A 106 -17.51 9.20 -3.60
CA GLU A 106 -18.49 9.10 -2.51
C GLU A 106 -17.83 9.32 -1.16
N TYR A 107 -16.64 8.73 -0.97
CA TYR A 107 -15.85 8.91 0.25
C TYR A 107 -15.55 10.39 0.48
N ARG A 108 -15.13 11.13 -0.56
CA ARG A 108 -14.87 12.57 -0.45
C ARG A 108 -16.09 13.33 0.01
N LYS A 109 -17.25 13.03 -0.58
CA LYS A 109 -18.50 13.70 -0.22
C LYS A 109 -18.88 13.46 1.23
N ILE A 110 -18.80 12.21 1.67
CA ILE A 110 -19.14 11.83 3.04
C ILE A 110 -18.17 12.46 4.03
N ALA A 111 -16.87 12.33 3.79
CA ALA A 111 -15.84 12.82 4.69
C ALA A 111 -15.87 14.34 4.85
N ARG A 112 -16.16 15.07 3.77
CA ARG A 112 -16.21 16.54 3.79
C ARG A 112 -17.51 17.09 4.34
N LYS A 113 -18.58 16.30 4.29
CA LYS A 113 -19.88 16.73 4.79
C LYS A 113 -19.90 16.88 6.31
N ASP A 114 -19.05 16.12 7.01
CA ASP A 114 -18.97 16.12 8.46
C ASP A 114 -18.02 17.19 9.01
N CYS A 115 -17.45 17.99 8.17
CA CYS A 115 -16.54 19.07 8.57
C CYS A 115 -17.28 20.38 8.82
#